data_6d5425ba13de4585624dfc99dc75560f
#
_entry.id   6d5425ba13de4585624dfc99dc75560f
#
_cell.length_a   1.000
_cell.length_b   1.000
_cell.length_c   1.000
_cell.angle_alpha   90.00
_cell.angle_beta   90.00
_cell.angle_gamma   90.00
#
_symmetry.space_group_name_H-M   'P 1'
#
loop_
_entity.id
_entity.type
_entity.pdbx_description
1 polymer ?
#
loop_
_entity_poly.entity_id
_entity_poly.type
_entity_poly.pdbx_seq_one_letter_code
_entity_poly.pdbx_strand_id
1 'polypeptide(L)' 'MPVRRKVMFPTENDEHRGFNVLFDNGSPISYLGERRYVVSEDDCKVLREKGVTYRTLDSQ' A
#
# COMPACT_ATOMS: atom_id res chain seq x y z
N MET A 1 6.13 17.20 -5.47
CA MET A 1 4.79 16.73 -5.12
C MET A 1 4.81 15.21 -4.98
N PRO A 2 4.28 14.69 -3.91
CA PRO A 2 4.24 13.24 -3.78
C PRO A 2 3.28 12.62 -4.78
N VAL A 3 3.68 11.53 -5.36
CA VAL A 3 2.84 10.78 -6.28
C VAL A 3 2.06 9.75 -5.48
N ARG A 4 0.76 9.75 -5.67
CA ARG A 4 -0.11 8.82 -4.99
C ARG A 4 -0.46 7.64 -5.89
N ARG A 5 -0.56 6.48 -5.29
CA ARG A 5 -0.88 5.26 -6.03
C ARG A 5 -2.02 4.53 -5.35
N LYS A 6 -2.88 3.93 -6.14
CA LYS A 6 -3.91 3.05 -5.62
C LYS A 6 -3.36 1.64 -5.64
N VAL A 7 -3.39 1.00 -4.49
CA VAL A 7 -2.89 -0.37 -4.38
C VAL A 7 -3.97 -1.25 -3.79
N MET A 8 -3.88 -2.53 -4.06
CA MET A 8 -4.79 -3.52 -3.53
C MET A 8 -3.96 -4.70 -3.04
N PHE A 9 -4.34 -5.21 -1.88
CA PHE A 9 -3.68 -6.39 -1.34
C PHE A 9 -4.51 -7.61 -1.72
N PRO A 10 -3.91 -8.60 -2.37
CA PRO A 10 -4.68 -9.74 -2.90
C PRO A 10 -5.27 -10.65 -1.83
N THR A 11 -4.69 -10.67 -0.64
CA THR A 11 -5.22 -11.48 0.44
C THR A 11 -5.31 -10.66 1.71
N GLU A 12 -6.11 -11.14 2.65
CA GLU A 12 -6.25 -10.50 3.95
C GLU A 12 -4.93 -10.46 4.70
N ASN A 13 -4.15 -11.50 4.56
CA ASN A 13 -2.85 -11.58 5.20
C ASN A 13 -1.91 -10.51 4.65
N ASP A 14 -1.91 -10.34 3.35
CA ASP A 14 -1.08 -9.31 2.72
C ASP A 14 -1.52 -7.92 3.16
N GLU A 15 -2.83 -7.71 3.27
CA GLU A 15 -3.36 -6.44 3.74
C GLU A 15 -2.88 -6.14 5.15
N HIS A 16 -2.92 -7.14 6.01
CA HIS A 16 -2.50 -6.99 7.41
C HIS A 16 -1.03 -6.61 7.50
N ARG A 17 -0.20 -7.32 6.76
CA ARG A 17 1.23 -7.06 6.76
C ARG A 17 1.54 -5.69 6.16
N GLY A 18 0.87 -5.37 5.06
CA GLY A 18 1.08 -4.09 4.41
C GLY A 18 0.66 -2.93 5.29
N PHE A 19 -0.47 -3.08 5.94
CA PHE A 19 -0.96 -2.04 6.83
C PHE A 19 0.03 -1.79 7.97
N ASN A 20 0.55 -2.87 8.55
CA ASN A 20 1.52 -2.74 9.64
C ASN A 20 2.78 -2.02 9.18
N VAL A 21 3.25 -2.34 8.00
CA VAL A 21 4.44 -1.69 7.44
C VAL A 21 4.19 -0.20 7.23
N LEU A 22 3.05 0.13 6.65
CA LEU A 22 2.72 1.53 6.38
C LEU A 22 2.50 2.31 7.66
N PHE A 23 1.85 1.69 8.63
CA PHE A 23 1.62 2.33 9.92
C PHE A 23 2.94 2.63 10.62
N ASP A 24 3.84 1.67 10.60
CA ASP A 24 5.17 1.83 11.18
C ASP A 24 5.97 2.93 10.52
N ASN A 25 5.77 3.08 9.22
CA ASN A 25 6.46 4.10 8.44
C ASN A 25 5.89 5.50 8.69
N GLY A 26 4.74 5.57 9.35
CA GLY A 26 4.12 6.85 9.65
C GLY A 26 3.51 7.54 8.44
N SER A 27 3.21 6.79 7.41
CA SER A 27 2.70 7.38 6.17
C SER A 27 1.20 7.61 6.24
N PRO A 28 0.73 8.73 5.64
CA PRO A 28 -0.72 8.91 5.51
C PRO A 28 -1.26 7.97 4.45
N ILE A 29 -2.27 7.20 4.83
CA ILE A 29 -2.90 6.25 3.92
C ILE A 29 -4.41 6.46 3.94
N SER A 30 -5.05 6.16 2.83
CA SER A 30 -6.51 6.23 2.72
C SER A 30 -7.05 4.86 2.36
N TYR A 31 -8.07 4.43 3.06
CA TYR A 31 -8.69 3.14 2.81
C TYR A 31 -9.89 3.32 1.88
N LEU A 32 -9.91 2.56 0.81
CA LEU A 32 -10.99 2.65 -0.18
C LEU A 32 -12.00 1.51 -0.07
N GLY A 33 -11.75 0.56 0.82
CA GLY A 33 -12.60 -0.62 0.93
C GLY A 33 -12.06 -1.76 0.07
N GLU A 34 -12.46 -2.98 0.39
CA GLU A 34 -12.08 -4.17 -0.38
C GLU A 34 -10.57 -4.31 -0.53
N ARG A 35 -9.85 -4.03 0.53
CA ARG A 35 -8.38 -4.13 0.57
C ARG A 35 -7.67 -3.18 -0.38
N ARG A 36 -8.34 -2.08 -0.75
CA ARG A 36 -7.74 -1.07 -1.62
C ARG A 36 -7.35 0.14 -0.80
N TYR A 37 -6.18 0.68 -1.10
CA TYR A 37 -5.62 1.80 -0.36
C TYR A 37 -4.99 2.80 -1.31
N VAL A 38 -4.95 4.06 -0.88
CA VAL A 38 -4.18 5.08 -1.58
C VAL A 38 -2.96 5.36 -0.75
N VAL A 39 -1.79 5.19 -1.33
CA VAL A 39 -0.52 5.37 -0.64
C VAL A 39 0.42 6.17 -1.53
N SER A 40 1.54 6.60 -0.99
CA SER A 40 2.52 7.30 -1.78
C SER A 40 3.42 6.32 -2.51
N GLU A 41 4.17 6.83 -3.48
CA GLU A 41 5.11 6.01 -4.23
C GLU A 41 6.21 5.47 -3.31
N ASP A 42 6.62 6.27 -2.33
CA ASP A 42 7.60 5.83 -1.35
C ASP A 42 7.07 4.67 -0.52
N ASP A 43 5.78 4.69 -0.21
CA ASP A 43 5.15 3.60 0.52
C ASP A 43 5.21 2.31 -0.28
N CYS A 44 5.03 2.40 -1.59
CA CYS A 44 5.12 1.22 -2.45
C CYS A 44 6.52 0.63 -2.39
N LYS A 45 7.52 1.48 -2.37
CA LYS A 45 8.90 1.04 -2.24
C LYS A 45 9.12 0.28 -0.95
N VAL A 46 8.62 0.84 0.15
CA VAL A 46 8.78 0.22 1.46
C VAL A 46 8.09 -1.14 1.50
N LEU A 47 6.89 -1.22 0.93
CA LEU A 47 6.18 -2.49 0.86
C LEU A 47 6.98 -3.54 0.12
N ARG A 48 7.58 -3.12 -0.99
CA ARG A 48 8.39 -4.03 -1.79
C ARG A 48 9.61 -4.50 -1.03
N GLU A 49 10.26 -3.59 -0.32
CA GLU A 49 11.45 -3.92 0.46
C GLU A 49 11.15 -4.87 1.61
N LYS A 50 9.95 -4.78 2.15
CA LYS A 50 9.53 -5.66 3.24
C LYS A 50 8.94 -6.97 2.74
N GLY A 51 8.87 -7.16 1.43
CA GLY A 51 8.36 -8.39 0.85
C GLY A 51 6.86 -8.55 0.92
N VAL A 52 6.14 -7.42 1.00
CA VAL A 52 4.68 -7.47 1.02
C VAL A 52 4.15 -7.48 -0.41
N THR A 53 3.25 -8.40 -0.69
CA THR A 53 2.64 -8.49 -2.01
C THR A 53 1.50 -7.49 -2.13
N TYR A 54 1.50 -6.76 -3.23
CA TYR A 54 0.41 -5.83 -3.51
C TYR A 54 0.27 -5.65 -5.01
N ARG A 55 -0.88 -5.14 -5.43
CA ARG A 55 -1.14 -4.83 -6.83
C ARG A 55 -1.39 -3.35 -6.98
N THR A 56 -0.88 -2.79 -8.06
CA THR A 56 -1.12 -1.39 -8.39
C THR A 56 -2.36 -1.31 -9.27
N LEU A 57 -3.30 -0.47 -8.86
CA LEU A 57 -4.55 -0.33 -9.60
C LEU A 57 -4.53 0.82 -10.59
N ASP A 58 -3.59 1.74 -10.44
CA ASP A 58 -3.46 2.86 -11.36
C ASP A 58 -2.93 2.41 -12.69
N SER A 59 -3.60 2.79 -13.75
CA SER A 59 -3.09 2.51 -15.08
C SER A 59 -2.33 3.71 -15.57
N GLN A 60 -1.10 3.72 -15.34
CA GLN A 60 -0.30 4.85 -15.80
C GLN A 60 0.76 4.41 -16.76
#